data_bebf339332900ab5fc2159467db1f2d2
#
_entry.id   bebf339332900ab5fc2159467db1f2d2
#
_cell.length_a   1.000
_cell.length_b   1.000
_cell.length_c   1.000
_cell.angle_alpha   90.00
_cell.angle_beta   90.00
_cell.angle_gamma   90.00
#
_symmetry.space_group_name_H-M   'P 1'
#
loop_
_entity.id
_entity.type
_entity.pdbx_description
1 polymer ?
#
loop_
_entity_poly.entity_id
_entity_poly.type
_entity_poly.pdbx_seq_one_letter_code
_entity_poly.pdbx_strand_id
1 'polypeptide(L)'
;MSASNLLSDLAAIVGQANVLTGDADRSFYAMDVYNQLELPLAVVQPATVDELQKAVRAITSSGVAVVPRGGGASYTDGYLPTTSNSVLVDTTRLNRIVEINATDMYVTVEPGVTW
;
A
#
# COMPACT_ATOMS: atom_id res chain seq x y z
N MET A 1 -10.89 18.06 0.85
CA MET A 1 -11.60 16.93 1.48
C MET A 1 -11.01 16.63 2.84
N SER A 2 -11.84 16.25 3.80
CA SER A 2 -11.35 15.81 5.10
C SER A 2 -10.80 14.39 5.03
N ALA A 3 -9.92 14.03 5.98
CA ALA A 3 -9.36 12.68 6.08
C ALA A 3 -10.46 11.61 6.25
N SER A 4 -11.54 11.92 6.97
CA SER A 4 -12.67 11.01 7.15
C SER A 4 -13.38 10.67 5.84
N ASN A 5 -13.50 11.62 4.91
CA ASN A 5 -14.07 11.38 3.59
C ASN A 5 -13.15 10.49 2.75
N LEU A 6 -11.85 10.73 2.80
CA LEU A 6 -10.86 9.90 2.10
C LEU A 6 -10.91 8.46 2.59
N LEU A 7 -10.93 8.24 3.91
CA LEU A 7 -10.99 6.89 4.48
C LEU A 7 -12.28 6.16 4.09
N SER A 8 -13.40 6.87 4.06
CA SER A 8 -14.67 6.33 3.58
C SER A 8 -14.61 5.93 2.11
N ASP A 9 -14.02 6.77 1.26
CA ASP A 9 -13.85 6.49 -0.16
C ASP A 9 -12.95 5.26 -0.38
N LEU A 10 -11.85 5.18 0.36
CA LEU A 10 -10.95 4.03 0.29
C LEU A 10 -11.64 2.74 0.73
N ALA A 11 -12.45 2.79 1.78
CA ALA A 11 -13.23 1.64 2.23
C ALA A 11 -14.24 1.17 1.17
N ALA A 12 -14.83 2.10 0.42
CA ALA A 12 -15.71 1.77 -0.69
C ALA A 12 -14.97 1.12 -1.87
N ILE A 13 -13.69 1.47 -2.07
CA ILE A 13 -12.87 0.95 -3.17
C ILE A 13 -12.32 -0.44 -2.86
N VAL A 14 -11.68 -0.61 -1.69
CA VAL A 14 -10.94 -1.85 -1.36
C VAL A 14 -11.66 -2.75 -0.35
N GLY A 15 -12.74 -2.29 0.23
CA GLY A 15 -13.45 -2.94 1.33
C GLY A 15 -12.97 -2.44 2.70
N GLN A 16 -13.89 -2.35 3.65
CA GLN A 16 -13.62 -1.84 5.00
C GLN A 16 -12.51 -2.61 5.71
N ALA A 17 -12.48 -3.93 5.57
CA ALA A 17 -11.48 -4.79 6.19
C ALA A 17 -10.05 -4.58 5.65
N ASN A 18 -9.92 -3.93 4.51
CA ASN A 18 -8.65 -3.68 3.81
C ASN A 18 -8.18 -2.22 3.93
N VAL A 19 -8.80 -1.46 4.84
CA VAL A 19 -8.35 -0.13 5.25
C VAL A 19 -8.02 -0.21 6.74
N LEU A 20 -6.73 -0.21 7.05
CA LEU A 20 -6.24 -0.36 8.43
C LEU A 20 -6.00 1.01 9.04
N THR A 21 -6.72 1.33 10.10
CA THR A 21 -6.64 2.63 10.78
C THR A 21 -6.22 2.53 12.24
N GLY A 22 -6.13 1.31 12.78
CA GLY A 22 -5.70 1.08 14.16
C GLY A 22 -4.24 1.45 14.41
N ASP A 23 -3.93 1.91 15.59
CA ASP A 23 -2.57 2.37 15.94
C ASP A 23 -1.53 1.25 15.80
N ALA A 24 -1.88 0.02 16.18
CA ALA A 24 -0.98 -1.13 16.08
C ALA A 24 -0.61 -1.43 14.62
N ASP A 25 -1.59 -1.45 13.73
CA ASP A 25 -1.36 -1.70 12.30
C ASP A 25 -0.56 -0.57 11.67
N ARG A 26 -0.94 0.67 11.91
CA ARG A 26 -0.23 1.84 11.37
C ARG A 26 1.22 1.88 11.85
N SER A 27 1.45 1.56 13.10
CA SER A 27 2.79 1.50 13.70
C SER A 27 3.63 0.39 13.05
N PHE A 28 3.06 -0.78 12.83
CA PHE A 28 3.75 -1.89 12.15
C PHE A 28 4.21 -1.48 10.75
N TYR A 29 3.34 -0.83 9.97
CA TYR A 29 3.64 -0.42 8.61
C TYR A 29 4.50 0.85 8.53
N ALA A 30 4.69 1.57 9.62
CA ALA A 30 5.53 2.76 9.68
C ALA A 30 7.00 2.44 10.00
N MET A 31 7.37 1.16 10.08
CA MET A 31 8.75 0.76 10.40
C MET A 31 9.32 -0.20 9.35
N ASP A 32 10.64 -0.15 9.20
CA ASP A 32 11.41 -1.14 8.46
C ASP A 32 12.31 -1.91 9.43
N VAL A 33 13.40 -2.49 8.93
CA VAL A 33 14.33 -3.27 9.75
C VAL A 33 15.08 -2.41 10.79
N TYR A 34 15.27 -1.13 10.51
CA TYR A 34 16.07 -0.23 11.34
C TYR A 34 15.30 0.92 11.96
N ASN A 35 14.31 1.47 11.26
CA ASN A 35 13.69 2.74 11.61
C ASN A 35 12.19 2.62 11.75
N GLN A 36 11.61 3.52 12.52
CA GLN A 36 10.20 3.84 12.53
C GLN A 36 10.07 5.34 12.29
N LEU A 37 9.24 5.71 11.31
CA LEU A 37 8.96 7.11 10.99
C LEU A 37 7.51 7.47 11.34
N GLU A 38 6.92 8.43 10.62
CA GLU A 38 5.59 8.96 10.92
C GLU A 38 4.50 7.90 10.70
N LEU A 39 3.45 7.93 11.52
CA LEU A 39 2.28 7.09 11.31
C LEU A 39 1.44 7.62 10.14
N PRO A 40 1.11 6.79 9.15
CA PRO A 40 0.21 7.22 8.08
C PRO A 40 -1.23 7.37 8.59
N LEU A 41 -2.09 8.05 7.84
CA LEU A 41 -3.53 8.13 8.13
C LEU A 41 -4.17 6.75 8.13
N ALA A 42 -3.74 5.91 7.19
CA ALA A 42 -4.24 4.54 7.04
C ALA A 42 -3.26 3.71 6.21
N VAL A 43 -3.45 2.41 6.25
CA VAL A 43 -2.85 1.45 5.33
C VAL A 43 -3.97 0.85 4.49
N VAL A 44 -3.84 0.86 3.16
CA VAL A 44 -4.82 0.26 2.25
C VAL A 44 -4.20 -0.93 1.53
N GLN A 45 -4.99 -1.97 1.32
CA GLN A 45 -4.55 -3.24 0.75
C GLN A 45 -5.41 -3.58 -0.48
N PRO A 46 -5.13 -2.98 -1.65
CA PRO A 46 -5.88 -3.30 -2.87
C PRO A 46 -5.61 -4.74 -3.32
N ALA A 47 -6.64 -5.39 -3.86
CA ALA A 47 -6.55 -6.76 -4.35
C ALA A 47 -6.39 -6.85 -5.87
N THR A 48 -6.70 -5.76 -6.59
CA THR A 48 -6.64 -5.71 -8.05
C THR A 48 -5.99 -4.42 -8.52
N VAL A 49 -5.52 -4.40 -9.77
CA VAL A 49 -4.97 -3.19 -10.39
C VAL A 49 -6.02 -2.09 -10.47
N ASP A 50 -7.28 -2.43 -10.72
CA ASP A 50 -8.39 -1.47 -10.75
C ASP A 50 -8.59 -0.80 -9.39
N GLU A 51 -8.61 -1.58 -8.31
CA GLU A 51 -8.66 -1.04 -6.94
C GLU A 51 -7.46 -0.17 -6.63
N LEU A 52 -6.25 -0.59 -7.03
CA LEU A 52 -5.03 0.19 -6.85
C LEU A 52 -5.13 1.55 -7.53
N GLN A 53 -5.54 1.58 -8.79
CA GLN A 53 -5.70 2.83 -9.54
C GLN A 53 -6.70 3.78 -8.86
N LYS A 54 -7.85 3.27 -8.46
CA LYS A 54 -8.88 4.05 -7.79
C LYS A 54 -8.40 4.58 -6.44
N ALA A 55 -7.72 3.74 -5.66
CA ALA A 55 -7.17 4.15 -4.36
C ALA A 55 -6.13 5.25 -4.51
N VAL A 56 -5.16 5.09 -5.40
CA VAL A 56 -4.11 6.09 -5.66
C VAL A 56 -4.73 7.41 -6.12
N ARG A 57 -5.72 7.35 -7.00
CA ARG A 57 -6.43 8.54 -7.47
C ARG A 57 -7.15 9.27 -6.33
N ALA A 58 -7.85 8.54 -5.48
CA ALA A 58 -8.54 9.13 -4.32
C ALA A 58 -7.56 9.79 -3.35
N ILE A 59 -6.44 9.14 -3.05
CA ILE A 59 -5.40 9.65 -2.16
C ILE A 59 -4.79 10.93 -2.72
N THR A 60 -4.31 10.89 -3.96
CA THR A 60 -3.62 12.04 -4.58
C THR A 60 -4.55 13.21 -4.82
N SER A 61 -5.80 12.96 -5.18
CA SER A 61 -6.82 14.02 -5.35
C SER A 61 -7.15 14.73 -4.03
N SER A 62 -6.90 14.09 -2.91
CA SER A 62 -7.09 14.67 -1.56
C SER A 62 -5.85 15.44 -1.07
N GLY A 63 -4.80 15.54 -1.87
CA GLY A 63 -3.54 16.18 -1.47
C GLY A 63 -2.74 15.39 -0.44
N VAL A 64 -2.95 14.09 -0.35
CA VAL A 64 -2.31 13.17 0.59
C VAL A 64 -1.21 12.40 -0.14
N ALA A 65 -0.11 12.15 0.53
CA ALA A 65 1.02 11.41 -0.04
C ALA A 65 0.71 9.91 -0.12
N VAL A 66 1.20 9.26 -1.18
CA VAL A 66 1.13 7.81 -1.35
C VAL A 66 2.49 7.21 -1.00
N VAL A 67 2.50 6.22 -0.12
CA VAL A 67 3.71 5.47 0.26
C VAL A 67 3.52 4.02 -0.15
N PRO A 68 4.19 3.53 -1.19
CA PRO A 68 4.05 2.14 -1.61
C PRO A 68 4.90 1.19 -0.76
N ARG A 69 4.38 0.01 -0.48
CA ARG A 69 5.09 -1.06 0.21
C ARG A 69 4.91 -2.38 -0.52
N GLY A 70 6.02 -3.05 -0.83
CA GLY A 70 6.04 -4.41 -1.36
C GLY A 70 6.23 -5.45 -0.25
N GLY A 71 7.28 -6.25 -0.31
CA GLY A 71 7.57 -7.31 0.65
C GLY A 71 8.08 -6.87 2.02
N GLY A 72 8.35 -5.58 2.20
CA GLY A 72 8.78 -5.05 3.48
C GLY A 72 10.22 -5.38 3.87
N ALA A 73 11.12 -5.52 2.89
CA ALA A 73 12.52 -5.92 3.11
C ALA A 73 13.53 -4.79 2.88
N SER A 74 13.08 -3.53 2.80
CA SER A 74 13.97 -2.39 2.64
C SER A 74 14.73 -2.08 3.93
N TYR A 75 15.95 -1.57 3.78
CA TYR A 75 16.82 -1.11 4.86
C TYR A 75 17.08 0.41 4.80
N THR A 76 16.46 1.10 3.85
CA THR A 76 16.81 2.48 3.48
C THR A 76 15.62 3.42 3.57
N ASP A 77 14.64 3.13 4.43
CA ASP A 77 13.40 3.90 4.62
C ASP A 77 12.54 4.03 3.35
N GLY A 78 12.79 3.23 2.32
CA GLY A 78 12.17 3.37 1.00
C GLY A 78 10.65 3.22 0.98
N TYR A 79 10.07 2.58 1.98
CA TYR A 79 8.62 2.43 2.12
C TYR A 79 8.08 3.02 3.43
N LEU A 80 8.82 3.93 4.06
CA LEU A 80 8.40 4.56 5.31
C LEU A 80 7.79 5.94 5.06
N PRO A 81 6.66 6.26 5.71
CA PRO A 81 6.06 7.59 5.59
C PRO A 81 6.92 8.64 6.31
N THR A 82 7.23 9.72 5.62
CA THR A 82 7.94 10.88 6.18
C THR A 82 6.99 11.96 6.69
N THR A 83 5.71 11.79 6.48
CA THR A 83 4.66 12.69 6.94
C THR A 83 3.44 11.89 7.37
N SER A 84 2.76 12.36 8.41
CA SER A 84 1.48 11.77 8.84
C SER A 84 0.35 12.02 7.83
N ASN A 85 0.50 13.00 6.92
CA ASN A 85 -0.43 13.25 5.82
C ASN A 85 -0.15 12.30 4.65
N SER A 86 -0.24 11.02 4.92
CA SER A 86 0.08 9.96 3.96
C SER A 86 -0.85 8.78 4.12
N VAL A 87 -0.99 8.00 3.05
CA VAL A 87 -1.60 6.66 3.07
C VAL A 87 -0.58 5.68 2.52
N LEU A 88 -0.34 4.63 3.27
CA LEU A 88 0.54 3.54 2.85
C LEU A 88 -0.27 2.54 2.03
N VAL A 89 0.22 2.20 0.85
CA VAL A 89 -0.40 1.22 -0.04
C VAL A 89 0.41 -0.07 0.04
N ASP A 90 -0.17 -1.06 0.70
CA ASP A 90 0.40 -2.40 0.82
C ASP A 90 -0.05 -3.25 -0.36
N THR A 91 0.90 -3.74 -1.15
CA THR A 91 0.63 -4.50 -2.37
C THR A 91 0.58 -6.01 -2.17
N THR A 92 0.58 -6.49 -0.94
CA THR A 92 0.63 -7.94 -0.62
C THR A 92 -0.49 -8.74 -1.28
N ARG A 93 -1.68 -8.17 -1.41
CA ARG A 93 -2.85 -8.82 -2.03
C ARG A 93 -2.81 -8.83 -3.55
N LEU A 94 -1.93 -8.02 -4.17
CA LEU A 94 -1.64 -8.05 -5.60
C LEU A 94 -0.61 -9.15 -5.85
N ASN A 95 -1.02 -10.39 -5.85
CA ASN A 95 -0.14 -11.56 -5.78
C ASN A 95 -0.34 -12.55 -6.94
N ARG A 96 -0.81 -12.06 -8.07
CA ARG A 96 -1.04 -12.91 -9.24
C ARG A 96 0.26 -13.14 -10.02
N ILE A 97 0.50 -14.38 -10.42
CA ILE A 97 1.52 -14.72 -11.40
C ILE A 97 0.87 -14.58 -12.79
N VAL A 98 1.29 -13.56 -13.55
CA VAL A 98 0.67 -13.21 -14.84
C VAL A 98 1.14 -14.14 -15.93
N GLU A 99 2.46 -14.41 -16.00
CA GLU A 99 3.07 -15.24 -17.03
C GLU A 99 4.35 -15.88 -16.51
N ILE A 100 4.56 -17.14 -16.90
CA ILE A 100 5.85 -17.81 -16.77
C ILE A 100 6.29 -18.19 -18.19
N ASN A 101 7.37 -17.59 -18.66
CA ASN A 101 7.94 -17.85 -19.97
C ASN A 101 9.25 -18.62 -19.84
N ALA A 102 9.16 -19.95 -19.94
CA ALA A 102 10.31 -20.84 -19.79
C ALA A 102 11.29 -20.74 -20.97
N THR A 103 10.81 -20.38 -22.16
CA THR A 103 11.64 -20.26 -23.37
C THR A 103 12.58 -19.05 -23.24
N ASP A 104 12.05 -17.90 -22.84
CA ASP A 104 12.81 -16.65 -22.72
C ASP A 104 13.31 -16.43 -21.28
N MET A 105 13.00 -17.35 -20.37
CA MET A 105 13.48 -17.39 -18.98
C MET A 105 13.08 -16.14 -18.17
N TYR A 106 11.80 -15.74 -18.26
CA TYR A 106 11.26 -14.68 -17.41
C TYR A 106 9.92 -15.04 -16.79
N VAL A 107 9.55 -14.34 -15.73
CA VAL A 107 8.21 -14.36 -15.15
C VAL A 107 7.68 -12.93 -15.07
N THR A 108 6.38 -12.77 -15.31
CA THR A 108 5.67 -11.53 -15.07
C THR A 108 4.74 -11.74 -13.89
N VAL A 109 4.91 -10.94 -12.85
CA VAL A 109 4.17 -11.10 -11.59
C VAL A 109 3.66 -9.75 -11.10
N GLU A 110 2.61 -9.79 -10.29
CA GLU A 110 2.18 -8.61 -9.52
C GLU A 110 3.11 -8.38 -8.33
N PRO A 111 3.17 -7.14 -7.78
CA PRO A 111 4.20 -6.75 -6.80
C PRO A 111 4.11 -7.46 -5.45
N GLY A 112 3.00 -8.12 -5.14
CA GLY A 112 2.82 -8.86 -3.88
C GLY A 112 3.27 -10.33 -3.96
N VAL A 113 3.78 -10.78 -5.11
CA VAL A 113 4.28 -12.17 -5.25
C VAL A 113 5.60 -12.31 -4.50
N THR A 114 5.72 -13.42 -3.76
CA THR A 114 6.95 -13.81 -3.05
C THR A 114 7.49 -15.11 -3.61
N TRP A 115 8.77 -15.37 -3.35
CA TRP A 115 9.45 -16.62 -3.70
C TRP A 115 9.06 -17.77 -2.78
#